data_6e0fa2d54380baf5a79c25a3c0a4483c
#
_entry.id   6e0fa2d54380baf5a79c25a3c0a4483c
#
_cell.length_a   1.000
_cell.length_b   1.000
_cell.length_c   1.000
_cell.angle_alpha   90.00
_cell.angle_beta   90.00
_cell.angle_gamma   90.00
#
_symmetry.space_group_name_H-M   'P 1'
#
loop_
_entity.id
_entity.type
_entity.pdbx_description
1 polymer ?
#
loop_
_entity_poly.entity_id
_entity_poly.type
_entity_poly.pdbx_seq_one_letter_code
_entity_poly.pdbx_strand_id
1 'polypeptide(L)'
;MKSFTRIKKINGQEYLYEITPYYDKEKKKIRQKSKYLGKNVNGVPVKVRSVDQIPKKVLSHGEFVPLKKIAEDLELEKVLSGVVPGKEVWPILTLAMNFATRPRALTHIQSWYEGTILSEDHRDLPLSSQSLSRLLSHIGEGTANLEFSRKLIEQISTCSTLVYDITSLSSYSQSISLLEYGYNRDGLDLPQINLSLIVDKDLGIPVMYDLYPGSIADVSTLKNTVKKMKAQGIRNYTLIMDRVFFSTDNIEEMVSADLSFIIPPTSNLKNVKEAISAIHKRIDDPEHLRLYEKEPLFVMPVSIDIGENRLDGYAFYDQKREQQERNTFYKRLYDLMEVLKSKSLKPWMDPGDVFRATAKRDAKFIEWKAIDGKFHVSLRKNAVSHTVNKMGKFILLFRGEFSWMECLSLYRSKDVVEKGFDVLKNDIELMPTNLRTNSSLRGYLFIAFIALILRMKLMKMMIDAELNKRYSVEGLLTELEKIKIMVLPNGEKITTEISKRQREIIDALHMCA
;
A
#
# COMPACT_ATOMS: atom_id res chain seq x y z
N MET A 1 -12.87 -68.03 -29.44
CA MET A 1 -11.72 -68.16 -28.50
C MET A 1 -11.84 -67.07 -27.44
N LYS A 2 -11.71 -67.37 -26.15
CA LYS A 2 -11.84 -66.35 -25.11
C LYS A 2 -10.54 -65.56 -24.99
N SER A 3 -10.63 -64.22 -24.78
CA SER A 3 -9.48 -63.38 -24.44
C SER A 3 -8.99 -63.64 -23.01
N PHE A 4 -7.71 -63.47 -22.78
CA PHE A 4 -7.08 -63.63 -21.47
C PHE A 4 -6.05 -62.52 -21.23
N THR A 5 -5.75 -62.21 -19.98
CA THR A 5 -4.78 -61.17 -19.60
C THR A 5 -3.38 -61.81 -19.48
N ARG A 6 -2.36 -61.12 -20.00
CA ARG A 6 -0.95 -61.49 -19.90
C ARG A 6 -0.11 -60.33 -19.42
N ILE A 7 0.79 -60.60 -18.48
CA ILE A 7 1.81 -59.68 -18.03
C ILE A 7 3.00 -59.74 -18.99
N LYS A 8 3.46 -58.56 -19.49
CA LYS A 8 4.72 -58.44 -20.25
C LYS A 8 5.67 -57.57 -19.47
N LYS A 9 6.92 -58.00 -19.30
CA LYS A 9 7.98 -57.21 -18.65
C LYS A 9 8.81 -56.53 -19.74
N ILE A 10 8.84 -55.17 -19.70
CA ILE A 10 9.56 -54.33 -20.65
C ILE A 10 10.39 -53.35 -19.84
N ASN A 11 11.71 -53.32 -20.06
CA ASN A 11 12.65 -52.45 -19.31
C ASN A 11 12.49 -52.50 -17.79
N GLY A 12 12.30 -53.72 -17.24
CA GLY A 12 12.16 -53.91 -15.79
C GLY A 12 10.77 -53.63 -15.22
N GLN A 13 9.83 -53.10 -16.01
CA GLN A 13 8.47 -52.79 -15.59
C GLN A 13 7.45 -53.78 -16.18
N GLU A 14 6.41 -54.09 -15.42
CA GLU A 14 5.35 -55.03 -15.81
C GLU A 14 4.15 -54.29 -16.37
N TYR A 15 3.62 -54.80 -17.49
CA TYR A 15 2.47 -54.24 -18.20
C TYR A 15 1.44 -55.35 -18.46
N LEU A 16 0.16 -55.01 -18.30
CA LEU A 16 -0.97 -55.89 -18.57
C LEU A 16 -1.47 -55.70 -20.00
N TYR A 17 -1.62 -56.83 -20.70
CA TYR A 17 -2.18 -56.88 -22.03
C TYR A 17 -3.35 -57.87 -22.07
N GLU A 18 -4.42 -57.51 -22.78
CA GLU A 18 -5.48 -58.42 -23.17
C GLU A 18 -5.04 -59.13 -24.48
N ILE A 19 -4.99 -60.44 -24.45
CA ILE A 19 -4.61 -61.25 -25.58
C ILE A 19 -5.87 -61.94 -26.11
N THR A 20 -6.22 -61.61 -27.39
CA THR A 20 -7.35 -62.25 -28.07
C THR A 20 -6.82 -63.16 -29.18
N PRO A 21 -6.88 -64.47 -29.00
CA PRO A 21 -6.49 -65.39 -30.07
C PRO A 21 -7.56 -65.39 -31.19
N TYR A 22 -7.11 -65.40 -32.43
CA TYR A 22 -7.98 -65.54 -33.60
C TYR A 22 -7.35 -66.43 -34.65
N TYR A 23 -8.16 -67.09 -35.47
CA TYR A 23 -7.69 -67.93 -36.57
C TYR A 23 -7.53 -67.08 -37.83
N ASP A 24 -6.28 -66.99 -38.31
CA ASP A 24 -5.93 -66.29 -39.56
C ASP A 24 -6.20 -67.27 -40.74
N LYS A 25 -7.26 -67.01 -41.48
CA LYS A 25 -7.69 -67.89 -42.59
C LYS A 25 -6.69 -67.91 -43.76
N GLU A 26 -5.95 -66.84 -44.01
CA GLU A 26 -4.95 -66.74 -45.09
C GLU A 26 -3.68 -67.54 -44.76
N LYS A 27 -3.24 -67.42 -43.50
CA LYS A 27 -2.00 -68.09 -43.04
C LYS A 27 -2.24 -69.45 -42.38
N LYS A 28 -3.51 -69.90 -42.34
CA LYS A 28 -3.95 -71.18 -41.76
C LYS A 28 -3.36 -71.51 -40.36
N LYS A 29 -3.25 -70.46 -39.50
CA LYS A 29 -2.71 -70.60 -38.14
C LYS A 29 -3.34 -69.65 -37.14
N ILE A 30 -3.28 -70.06 -35.88
CA ILE A 30 -3.77 -69.21 -34.77
C ILE A 30 -2.80 -68.09 -34.55
N ARG A 31 -3.31 -66.84 -34.55
CA ARG A 31 -2.60 -65.62 -34.18
C ARG A 31 -3.19 -64.99 -32.95
N GLN A 32 -2.46 -64.06 -32.35
CA GLN A 32 -2.88 -63.34 -31.16
C GLN A 32 -2.90 -61.84 -31.47
N LYS A 33 -4.01 -61.19 -31.16
CA LYS A 33 -4.11 -59.74 -31.14
C LYS A 33 -3.91 -59.28 -29.69
N SER A 34 -2.97 -58.37 -29.42
CA SER A 34 -2.69 -57.88 -28.09
C SER A 34 -3.17 -56.44 -27.95
N LYS A 35 -3.95 -56.17 -26.91
CA LYS A 35 -4.42 -54.83 -26.55
C LYS A 35 -3.76 -54.47 -25.24
N TYR A 36 -3.10 -53.31 -25.19
CA TYR A 36 -2.49 -52.79 -23.95
C TYR A 36 -3.58 -52.34 -22.99
N LEU A 37 -3.52 -52.77 -21.73
CA LEU A 37 -4.47 -52.39 -20.67
C LEU A 37 -3.89 -51.35 -19.72
N GLY A 38 -2.57 -51.36 -19.45
CA GLY A 38 -1.91 -50.45 -18.52
C GLY A 38 -0.67 -51.05 -17.87
N LYS A 39 0.00 -50.28 -17.02
CA LYS A 39 1.09 -50.73 -16.16
C LYS A 39 0.50 -51.64 -15.06
N ASN A 40 1.13 -52.77 -14.78
CA ASN A 40 0.71 -53.65 -13.71
C ASN A 40 1.10 -53.08 -12.34
N VAL A 41 0.12 -52.70 -11.52
CA VAL A 41 0.32 -52.33 -10.13
C VAL A 41 -0.55 -53.26 -9.29
N ASN A 42 0.07 -54.21 -8.62
CA ASN A 42 -0.60 -55.21 -7.80
C ASN A 42 -1.75 -55.98 -8.50
N GLY A 43 -1.54 -56.32 -9.78
CA GLY A 43 -2.53 -57.07 -10.55
C GLY A 43 -3.61 -56.19 -11.24
N VAL A 44 -3.61 -54.88 -11.01
CA VAL A 44 -4.56 -53.94 -11.60
C VAL A 44 -3.90 -53.10 -12.71
N PRO A 45 -4.53 -52.99 -13.90
CA PRO A 45 -3.98 -52.18 -14.97
C PRO A 45 -4.15 -50.69 -14.66
N VAL A 46 -3.04 -50.00 -14.39
CA VAL A 46 -3.01 -48.53 -14.30
C VAL A 46 -2.63 -48.00 -15.68
N LYS A 47 -3.54 -47.25 -16.30
CA LYS A 47 -3.24 -46.60 -17.57
C LYS A 47 -2.15 -45.54 -17.34
N VAL A 48 -1.00 -45.70 -17.97
CA VAL A 48 -0.04 -44.64 -18.13
C VAL A 48 -0.73 -43.52 -18.93
N ARG A 49 -0.70 -42.31 -18.45
CA ARG A 49 -1.33 -41.16 -19.11
C ARG A 49 -0.97 -41.14 -20.59
N SER A 50 -1.96 -41.14 -21.46
CA SER A 50 -1.76 -40.97 -22.90
C SER A 50 -1.16 -39.58 -23.20
N VAL A 51 -0.59 -39.40 -24.35
CA VAL A 51 -0.10 -38.07 -24.82
C VAL A 51 -1.22 -37.03 -24.81
N ASP A 52 -2.49 -37.45 -24.95
CA ASP A 52 -3.69 -36.62 -24.84
C ASP A 52 -3.93 -36.04 -23.44
N GLN A 53 -3.17 -36.46 -22.41
CA GLN A 53 -3.23 -35.93 -21.04
C GLN A 53 -2.08 -34.96 -20.72
N ILE A 54 -1.21 -34.64 -21.68
CA ILE A 54 -0.21 -33.59 -21.53
C ILE A 54 -0.93 -32.24 -21.61
N PRO A 55 -0.84 -31.37 -20.60
CA PRO A 55 -1.48 -30.07 -20.63
C PRO A 55 -1.02 -29.26 -21.85
N LYS A 56 -1.96 -28.66 -22.57
CA LYS A 56 -1.68 -27.72 -23.64
C LYS A 56 -1.11 -26.41 -23.12
N LYS A 57 -1.61 -25.96 -21.94
CA LYS A 57 -1.17 -24.78 -21.21
C LYS A 57 -1.18 -25.06 -19.71
N VAL A 58 -0.30 -24.37 -18.99
CA VAL A 58 -0.31 -24.31 -17.52
C VAL A 58 -0.34 -22.82 -17.17
N LEU A 59 -1.43 -22.38 -16.52
CA LEU A 59 -1.72 -20.97 -16.28
C LEU A 59 -1.63 -20.65 -14.78
N SER A 60 -1.04 -19.52 -14.44
CA SER A 60 -1.10 -18.93 -13.11
C SER A 60 -2.56 -18.61 -12.76
N HIS A 61 -2.99 -18.97 -11.55
CA HIS A 61 -4.39 -18.84 -11.14
C HIS A 61 -4.56 -18.33 -9.72
N GLY A 62 -3.94 -19.01 -8.75
CA GLY A 62 -4.30 -18.82 -7.35
C GLY A 62 -4.10 -17.41 -6.81
N GLU A 63 -3.06 -16.70 -7.26
CA GLU A 63 -2.80 -15.31 -6.87
C GLU A 63 -3.88 -14.32 -7.33
N PHE A 64 -4.64 -14.68 -8.38
CA PHE A 64 -5.73 -13.85 -8.90
C PHE A 64 -7.07 -14.08 -8.18
N VAL A 65 -7.23 -15.19 -7.46
CA VAL A 65 -8.47 -15.51 -6.76
C VAL A 65 -8.88 -14.40 -5.78
N PRO A 66 -8.03 -13.96 -4.83
CA PRO A 66 -8.39 -12.87 -3.94
C PRO A 66 -8.60 -11.54 -4.66
N LEU A 67 -7.80 -11.24 -5.69
CA LEU A 67 -7.89 -9.97 -6.41
C LEU A 67 -9.18 -9.87 -7.23
N LYS A 68 -9.61 -10.96 -7.88
CA LYS A 68 -10.89 -11.03 -8.59
C LYS A 68 -12.05 -10.86 -7.61
N LYS A 69 -12.05 -11.60 -6.49
CA LYS A 69 -13.07 -11.44 -5.46
C LYS A 69 -13.19 -9.99 -4.98
N ILE A 70 -12.06 -9.32 -4.71
CA ILE A 70 -12.06 -7.91 -4.30
C ILE A 70 -12.63 -7.02 -5.41
N ALA A 71 -12.25 -7.25 -6.67
CA ALA A 71 -12.76 -6.49 -7.79
C ALA A 71 -14.28 -6.67 -7.98
N GLU A 72 -14.79 -7.87 -7.74
CA GLU A 72 -16.22 -8.20 -7.74
C GLU A 72 -16.94 -7.56 -6.56
N ASP A 73 -16.45 -7.74 -5.33
CA ASP A 73 -17.05 -7.18 -4.09
C ASP A 73 -17.16 -5.65 -4.12
N LEU A 74 -16.20 -4.96 -4.77
CA LEU A 74 -16.20 -3.51 -4.97
C LEU A 74 -16.84 -3.08 -6.29
N GLU A 75 -17.37 -3.99 -7.09
CA GLU A 75 -17.94 -3.75 -8.42
C GLU A 75 -17.03 -2.91 -9.34
N LEU A 76 -15.69 -3.13 -9.29
CA LEU A 76 -14.72 -2.30 -10.00
C LEU A 76 -14.93 -2.29 -11.52
N GLU A 77 -15.40 -3.38 -12.11
CA GLU A 77 -15.74 -3.43 -13.54
C GLU A 77 -16.87 -2.46 -13.87
N LYS A 78 -17.93 -2.43 -13.07
CA LYS A 78 -19.06 -1.52 -13.25
C LYS A 78 -18.66 -0.06 -13.03
N VAL A 79 -17.86 0.21 -11.99
CA VAL A 79 -17.33 1.56 -11.71
C VAL A 79 -16.50 2.04 -12.89
N LEU A 80 -15.57 1.23 -13.40
CA LEU A 80 -14.72 1.55 -14.56
C LEU A 80 -15.53 1.72 -15.85
N SER A 81 -16.51 0.87 -16.10
CA SER A 81 -17.36 0.96 -17.30
C SER A 81 -18.14 2.28 -17.39
N GLY A 82 -18.34 2.94 -16.24
CA GLY A 82 -18.95 4.26 -16.22
C GLY A 82 -17.97 5.42 -16.38
N VAL A 83 -16.66 5.14 -16.52
CA VAL A 83 -15.59 6.15 -16.55
C VAL A 83 -14.78 6.09 -17.86
N VAL A 84 -14.53 4.88 -18.35
CA VAL A 84 -13.71 4.63 -19.55
C VAL A 84 -14.51 3.81 -20.58
N PRO A 85 -14.12 3.84 -21.87
CA PRO A 85 -14.72 2.96 -22.88
C PRO A 85 -14.65 1.49 -22.48
N GLY A 86 -15.72 0.73 -22.68
CA GLY A 86 -15.82 -0.67 -22.24
C GLY A 86 -14.68 -1.58 -22.68
N LYS A 87 -14.09 -1.32 -23.86
CA LYS A 87 -12.89 -2.04 -24.36
C LYS A 87 -11.61 -1.81 -23.53
N GLU A 88 -11.56 -0.78 -22.70
CA GLU A 88 -10.42 -0.40 -21.87
C GLU A 88 -10.52 -0.93 -20.43
N VAL A 89 -11.69 -1.36 -20.00
CA VAL A 89 -11.94 -1.81 -18.61
C VAL A 89 -11.04 -2.99 -18.23
N TRP A 90 -11.06 -4.06 -19.04
CA TRP A 90 -10.26 -5.24 -18.73
C TRP A 90 -8.75 -5.07 -18.97
N PRO A 91 -8.26 -4.32 -19.95
CA PRO A 91 -6.86 -3.90 -19.98
C PRO A 91 -6.42 -3.17 -18.70
N ILE A 92 -7.24 -2.26 -18.16
CA ILE A 92 -6.96 -1.54 -16.91
C ILE A 92 -6.93 -2.52 -15.72
N LEU A 93 -7.96 -3.35 -15.54
CA LEU A 93 -8.01 -4.33 -14.45
C LEU A 93 -6.87 -5.34 -14.53
N THR A 94 -6.51 -5.80 -15.73
CA THR A 94 -5.38 -6.71 -15.93
C THR A 94 -4.06 -6.06 -15.52
N LEU A 95 -3.82 -4.81 -15.91
CA LEU A 95 -2.64 -4.06 -15.45
C LEU A 95 -2.65 -3.84 -13.93
N ALA A 96 -3.80 -3.47 -13.35
CA ALA A 96 -3.93 -3.30 -11.91
C ALA A 96 -3.64 -4.60 -11.15
N MET A 97 -4.11 -5.74 -11.64
CA MET A 97 -3.79 -7.05 -11.06
C MET A 97 -2.30 -7.41 -11.22
N ASN A 98 -1.67 -7.04 -12.36
CA ASN A 98 -0.22 -7.19 -12.51
C ASN A 98 0.53 -6.37 -11.46
N PHE A 99 0.18 -5.10 -11.29
CA PHE A 99 0.81 -4.22 -10.30
C PHE A 99 0.55 -4.69 -8.87
N ALA A 100 -0.63 -5.24 -8.60
CA ALA A 100 -0.98 -5.76 -7.29
C ALA A 100 -0.27 -7.08 -6.94
N THR A 101 0.12 -7.89 -7.92
CA THR A 101 0.86 -9.13 -7.70
C THR A 101 2.38 -8.89 -7.70
N ARG A 102 2.95 -8.72 -8.86
CA ARG A 102 4.37 -8.42 -9.09
C ARG A 102 4.49 -7.52 -10.31
N PRO A 103 4.77 -6.22 -10.13
CA PRO A 103 4.89 -5.27 -11.23
C PRO A 103 5.89 -5.73 -12.29
N ARG A 104 5.52 -5.60 -13.57
CA ARG A 104 6.38 -5.89 -14.71
C ARG A 104 6.44 -4.69 -15.64
N ALA A 105 7.57 -4.55 -16.31
CA ALA A 105 7.68 -3.56 -17.37
C ALA A 105 6.60 -3.76 -18.45
N LEU A 106 6.06 -2.68 -18.99
CA LEU A 106 4.96 -2.71 -19.97
C LEU A 106 5.27 -3.59 -21.19
N THR A 107 6.55 -3.76 -21.54
CA THR A 107 7.01 -4.65 -22.63
C THR A 107 6.79 -6.13 -22.36
N HIS A 108 6.62 -6.53 -21.10
CA HIS A 108 6.46 -7.92 -20.68
C HIS A 108 5.01 -8.29 -20.29
N ILE A 109 4.10 -7.33 -20.31
CA ILE A 109 2.71 -7.55 -19.88
C ILE A 109 1.99 -8.56 -20.77
N GLN A 110 2.13 -8.47 -22.09
CA GLN A 110 1.49 -9.41 -23.02
C GLN A 110 1.93 -10.86 -22.73
N SER A 111 3.24 -11.10 -22.62
CA SER A 111 3.78 -12.44 -22.36
C SER A 111 3.39 -12.97 -20.96
N TRP A 112 3.37 -12.11 -19.96
CA TRP A 112 2.88 -12.48 -18.64
C TRP A 112 1.41 -12.87 -18.66
N TYR A 113 0.57 -12.04 -19.29
CA TYR A 113 -0.87 -12.26 -19.39
C TYR A 113 -1.20 -13.61 -20.05
N GLU A 114 -0.51 -13.99 -21.14
CA GLU A 114 -0.67 -15.26 -21.83
C GLU A 114 -0.38 -16.48 -20.94
N GLY A 115 0.42 -16.32 -19.89
CA GLY A 115 0.72 -17.33 -18.87
C GLY A 115 -0.24 -17.36 -17.69
N THR A 116 -1.30 -16.55 -17.69
CA THR A 116 -2.27 -16.43 -16.57
C THR A 116 -3.67 -16.87 -16.97
N ILE A 117 -4.50 -17.19 -15.97
CA ILE A 117 -5.92 -17.50 -16.18
C ILE A 117 -6.70 -16.34 -16.81
N LEU A 118 -6.24 -15.10 -16.62
CA LEU A 118 -6.87 -13.92 -17.18
C LEU A 118 -6.99 -14.00 -18.71
N SER A 119 -6.02 -14.65 -19.36
CA SER A 119 -6.02 -14.85 -20.83
C SER A 119 -7.10 -15.83 -21.32
N GLU A 120 -7.63 -16.66 -20.45
CA GLU A 120 -8.74 -17.56 -20.78
C GLU A 120 -10.11 -16.91 -20.43
N ASP A 121 -10.13 -16.03 -19.44
CA ASP A 121 -11.34 -15.32 -19.02
C ASP A 121 -11.66 -14.17 -19.98
N HIS A 122 -10.63 -13.46 -20.47
CA HIS A 122 -10.75 -12.31 -21.36
C HIS A 122 -9.78 -12.45 -22.51
N ARG A 123 -10.21 -13.07 -23.60
CA ARG A 123 -9.36 -13.31 -24.78
C ARG A 123 -9.07 -12.02 -25.55
N ASP A 124 -7.91 -11.99 -26.20
CA ASP A 124 -7.51 -10.97 -27.17
C ASP A 124 -7.47 -9.52 -26.66
N LEU A 125 -7.11 -9.32 -25.36
CA LEU A 125 -6.88 -7.98 -24.84
C LEU A 125 -5.68 -7.31 -25.53
N PRO A 126 -5.78 -6.00 -25.88
CA PRO A 126 -4.69 -5.27 -26.55
C PRO A 126 -3.61 -4.85 -25.55
N LEU A 127 -2.77 -5.78 -25.10
CA LEU A 127 -1.75 -5.58 -24.07
C LEU A 127 -0.33 -5.40 -24.63
N SER A 128 -0.17 -5.17 -25.94
CA SER A 128 1.14 -4.80 -26.49
C SER A 128 1.64 -3.49 -25.86
N SER A 129 2.96 -3.32 -25.74
CA SER A 129 3.57 -2.12 -25.17
C SER A 129 3.06 -0.82 -25.81
N GLN A 130 2.83 -0.83 -27.13
CA GLN A 130 2.28 0.32 -27.86
C GLN A 130 0.82 0.58 -27.49
N SER A 131 -0.02 -0.46 -27.39
CA SER A 131 -1.42 -0.33 -26.98
C SER A 131 -1.53 0.20 -25.54
N LEU A 132 -0.68 -0.34 -24.64
CA LEU A 132 -0.63 0.12 -23.25
C LEU A 132 -0.16 1.57 -23.14
N SER A 133 0.84 1.99 -23.92
CA SER A 133 1.28 3.40 -23.92
C SER A 133 0.16 4.35 -24.38
N ARG A 134 -0.64 3.95 -25.38
CA ARG A 134 -1.82 4.72 -25.83
C ARG A 134 -2.91 4.75 -24.77
N LEU A 135 -3.19 3.62 -24.13
CA LEU A 135 -4.14 3.52 -23.03
C LEU A 135 -3.78 4.47 -21.88
N LEU A 136 -2.52 4.43 -21.41
CA LEU A 136 -2.05 5.31 -20.34
C LEU A 136 -2.19 6.80 -20.70
N SER A 137 -1.81 7.19 -21.93
CA SER A 137 -1.96 8.57 -22.38
C SER A 137 -3.43 8.99 -22.43
N HIS A 138 -4.30 8.17 -22.99
CA HIS A 138 -5.74 8.43 -23.10
C HIS A 138 -6.40 8.63 -21.75
N ILE A 139 -6.14 7.72 -20.79
CA ILE A 139 -6.68 7.83 -19.43
C ILE A 139 -6.16 9.10 -18.74
N GLY A 140 -4.89 9.42 -18.91
CA GLY A 140 -4.24 10.54 -18.22
C GLY A 140 -4.52 11.92 -18.81
N GLU A 141 -5.11 12.02 -20.00
CA GLU A 141 -5.58 13.27 -20.61
C GLU A 141 -6.92 13.73 -20.04
N GLY A 142 -7.73 12.82 -19.52
CA GLY A 142 -9.06 13.07 -19.01
C GLY A 142 -9.15 13.30 -17.50
N THR A 143 -10.38 13.20 -16.99
CA THR A 143 -10.75 13.32 -15.57
C THR A 143 -11.06 11.94 -14.95
N ALA A 144 -10.59 10.86 -15.56
CA ALA A 144 -10.93 9.48 -15.20
C ALA A 144 -10.68 9.18 -13.70
N ASN A 145 -9.62 9.73 -13.11
CA ASN A 145 -9.33 9.57 -11.69
C ASN A 145 -10.42 10.18 -10.78
N LEU A 146 -10.93 11.35 -11.13
CA LEU A 146 -11.96 12.04 -10.35
C LEU A 146 -13.33 11.36 -10.51
N GLU A 147 -13.68 10.98 -11.74
CA GLU A 147 -14.94 10.29 -12.02
C GLU A 147 -14.97 8.89 -11.41
N PHE A 148 -13.85 8.19 -11.47
CA PHE A 148 -13.68 6.89 -10.81
C PHE A 148 -13.85 7.01 -9.29
N SER A 149 -13.17 7.96 -8.66
CA SER A 149 -13.29 8.21 -7.21
C SER A 149 -14.73 8.51 -6.81
N ARG A 150 -15.43 9.38 -7.57
CA ARG A 150 -16.85 9.69 -7.32
C ARG A 150 -17.72 8.44 -7.38
N LYS A 151 -17.60 7.66 -8.46
CA LYS A 151 -18.41 6.44 -8.64
C LYS A 151 -18.07 5.36 -7.62
N LEU A 152 -16.79 5.22 -7.26
CA LEU A 152 -16.35 4.30 -6.22
C LEU A 152 -16.99 4.67 -4.86
N ILE A 153 -16.96 5.96 -4.50
CA ILE A 153 -17.54 6.44 -3.25
C ILE A 153 -19.07 6.29 -3.24
N GLU A 154 -19.74 6.57 -4.37
CA GLU A 154 -21.17 6.31 -4.54
C GLU A 154 -21.51 4.82 -4.35
N GLN A 155 -20.67 3.92 -4.87
CA GLN A 155 -20.84 2.47 -4.75
C GLN A 155 -20.63 1.96 -3.31
N ILE A 156 -19.63 2.51 -2.60
CA ILE A 156 -19.28 2.09 -1.25
C ILE A 156 -20.31 2.58 -0.21
N SER A 157 -21.03 3.68 -0.47
CA SER A 157 -22.11 4.31 0.31
C SER A 157 -21.86 4.66 1.80
N THR A 158 -20.69 4.39 2.38
CA THR A 158 -20.42 4.51 3.83
C THR A 158 -19.09 5.18 4.19
N CYS A 159 -18.63 6.18 3.43
CA CYS A 159 -17.41 6.92 3.80
C CYS A 159 -17.66 7.82 5.03
N SER A 160 -17.52 7.27 6.25
CA SER A 160 -17.73 8.02 7.49
C SER A 160 -16.45 8.66 8.05
N THR A 161 -15.31 7.99 7.88
CA THR A 161 -14.01 8.45 8.38
C THR A 161 -12.95 8.33 7.30
N LEU A 162 -12.41 9.46 6.90
CA LEU A 162 -11.42 9.59 5.85
C LEU A 162 -10.09 10.07 6.43
N VAL A 163 -9.01 9.40 6.07
CA VAL A 163 -7.64 9.81 6.43
C VAL A 163 -6.99 10.47 5.22
N TYR A 164 -6.52 11.70 5.38
CA TYR A 164 -5.84 12.47 4.35
C TYR A 164 -4.36 12.61 4.68
N ASP A 165 -3.51 12.27 3.74
CA ASP A 165 -2.08 12.55 3.82
C ASP A 165 -1.48 12.70 2.41
N ILE A 166 -0.20 13.13 2.34
CA ILE A 166 0.53 13.39 1.11
C ILE A 166 1.94 12.80 1.19
N THR A 167 2.43 12.30 0.06
CA THR A 167 3.80 11.81 -0.05
C THR A 167 4.51 12.37 -1.28
N SER A 168 5.84 12.35 -1.26
CA SER A 168 6.68 12.72 -2.40
C SER A 168 7.05 11.46 -3.19
N LEU A 169 7.00 11.56 -4.52
CA LEU A 169 7.43 10.53 -5.45
C LEU A 169 8.50 11.12 -6.36
N SER A 170 9.75 10.72 -6.15
CA SER A 170 10.92 11.23 -6.87
C SER A 170 11.15 10.48 -8.17
N SER A 171 11.64 11.17 -9.22
CA SER A 171 11.99 10.56 -10.50
C SER A 171 13.19 11.24 -11.15
N TYR A 172 13.94 10.46 -11.93
CA TYR A 172 15.02 10.96 -12.78
C TYR A 172 14.54 11.50 -14.15
N SER A 173 13.24 11.43 -14.45
CA SER A 173 12.70 11.91 -15.73
C SER A 173 12.86 13.42 -15.85
N GLN A 174 13.39 13.87 -16.99
CA GLN A 174 13.54 15.29 -17.31
C GLN A 174 12.43 15.82 -18.25
N SER A 175 11.55 14.95 -18.72
CA SER A 175 10.53 15.29 -19.72
C SER A 175 9.12 15.49 -19.16
N ILE A 176 8.93 15.25 -17.86
CA ILE A 176 7.64 15.37 -17.17
C ILE A 176 7.61 16.72 -16.42
N SER A 177 6.79 17.66 -16.88
CA SER A 177 6.74 19.02 -16.31
C SER A 177 6.12 19.10 -14.90
N LEU A 178 5.42 18.06 -14.44
CA LEU A 178 4.92 17.96 -13.07
C LEU A 178 6.03 17.66 -12.04
N LEU A 179 7.19 17.17 -12.50
CA LEU A 179 8.34 16.90 -11.65
C LEU A 179 9.07 18.21 -11.36
N GLU A 180 9.00 18.66 -10.13
CA GLU A 180 9.63 19.89 -9.66
C GLU A 180 10.41 19.62 -8.37
N TYR A 181 11.44 20.46 -8.12
CA TYR A 181 12.14 20.42 -6.84
C TYR A 181 11.26 21.01 -5.74
N GLY A 182 11.25 20.37 -4.58
CA GLY A 182 10.49 20.80 -3.42
C GLY A 182 10.93 20.07 -2.16
N TYR A 183 10.15 20.18 -1.09
CA TYR A 183 10.43 19.43 0.13
C TYR A 183 10.23 17.92 -0.11
N ASN A 184 11.34 17.20 -0.10
CA ASN A 184 11.37 15.76 -0.33
C ASN A 184 11.36 15.00 1.00
N ARG A 185 10.32 14.20 1.25
CA ARG A 185 10.18 13.41 2.48
C ARG A 185 11.19 12.27 2.59
N ASP A 186 11.65 11.75 1.46
CA ASP A 186 12.63 10.67 1.40
C ASP A 186 14.08 11.20 1.49
N GLY A 187 14.25 12.54 1.56
CA GLY A 187 15.57 13.20 1.67
C GLY A 187 16.41 13.12 0.40
N LEU A 188 15.80 12.81 -0.74
CA LEU A 188 16.46 12.75 -2.04
C LEU A 188 16.51 14.14 -2.68
N ASP A 189 17.64 14.51 -3.27
CA ASP A 189 17.80 15.74 -4.05
C ASP A 189 17.42 15.47 -5.53
N LEU A 190 16.14 15.21 -5.75
CA LEU A 190 15.56 14.86 -7.05
C LEU A 190 14.26 15.61 -7.28
N PRO A 191 13.91 15.92 -8.56
CA PRO A 191 12.57 16.39 -8.89
C PRO A 191 11.52 15.35 -8.47
N GLN A 192 10.38 15.84 -8.00
CA GLN A 192 9.30 15.01 -7.46
C GLN A 192 7.92 15.52 -7.86
N ILE A 193 6.94 14.66 -7.74
CA ILE A 193 5.53 15.04 -7.61
C ILE A 193 5.08 14.78 -6.19
N ASN A 194 4.10 15.54 -5.73
CA ASN A 194 3.41 15.27 -4.48
C ASN A 194 2.09 14.55 -4.78
N LEU A 195 1.91 13.37 -4.17
CA LEU A 195 0.71 12.56 -4.29
C LEU A 195 -0.07 12.64 -2.98
N SER A 196 -1.26 13.23 -3.01
CA SER A 196 -2.20 13.14 -1.89
C SER A 196 -3.05 11.88 -2.01
N LEU A 197 -3.40 11.29 -0.89
CA LEU A 197 -4.22 10.10 -0.80
C LEU A 197 -5.30 10.31 0.27
N ILE A 198 -6.52 9.89 -0.06
CA ILE A 198 -7.64 9.80 0.87
C ILE A 198 -7.99 8.33 1.02
N VAL A 199 -7.92 7.83 2.24
CA VAL A 199 -8.21 6.44 2.57
C VAL A 199 -9.43 6.38 3.47
N ASP A 200 -10.39 5.53 3.12
CA ASP A 200 -11.47 5.15 4.03
C ASP A 200 -10.91 4.22 5.10
N LYS A 201 -11.01 4.67 6.37
CA LYS A 201 -10.44 3.95 7.52
C LYS A 201 -11.11 2.59 7.73
N ASP A 202 -12.42 2.50 7.58
CA ASP A 202 -13.20 1.33 7.96
C ASP A 202 -13.09 0.23 6.90
N LEU A 203 -13.10 0.62 5.63
CA LEU A 203 -12.86 -0.28 4.50
C LEU A 203 -11.38 -0.60 4.30
N GLY A 204 -10.47 0.26 4.78
CA GLY A 204 -9.03 0.12 4.62
C GLY A 204 -8.57 0.30 3.17
N ILE A 205 -9.32 1.04 2.33
CA ILE A 205 -8.99 1.26 0.91
C ILE A 205 -8.87 2.75 0.58
N PRO A 206 -8.01 3.12 -0.38
CA PRO A 206 -7.96 4.46 -0.89
C PRO A 206 -9.20 4.73 -1.78
N VAL A 207 -9.81 5.89 -1.57
CA VAL A 207 -11.04 6.29 -2.29
C VAL A 207 -10.81 7.45 -3.24
N MET A 208 -9.75 8.23 -3.03
CA MET A 208 -9.38 9.35 -3.89
C MET A 208 -7.88 9.63 -3.80
N TYR A 209 -7.30 10.10 -4.90
CA TYR A 209 -5.95 10.66 -4.93
C TYR A 209 -5.90 11.92 -5.78
N ASP A 210 -4.87 12.74 -5.56
CA ASP A 210 -4.59 13.90 -6.40
C ASP A 210 -3.08 14.10 -6.57
N LEU A 211 -2.69 14.79 -7.64
CA LEU A 211 -1.30 15.04 -8.00
C LEU A 211 -1.00 16.53 -7.99
N TYR A 212 0.10 16.89 -7.37
CA TYR A 212 0.60 18.24 -7.30
C TYR A 212 2.05 18.31 -7.76
N PRO A 213 2.47 19.40 -8.41
CA PRO A 213 3.88 19.69 -8.63
C PRO A 213 4.68 19.62 -7.32
N GLY A 214 5.92 19.16 -7.39
CA GLY A 214 6.76 18.98 -6.20
C GLY A 214 7.07 20.26 -5.42
N SER A 215 6.98 21.42 -6.08
CA SER A 215 7.17 22.74 -5.46
C SER A 215 6.00 23.20 -4.58
N ILE A 216 4.81 22.57 -4.75
CA ILE A 216 3.61 22.97 -4.00
C ILE A 216 3.73 22.49 -2.54
N ALA A 217 3.60 23.43 -1.61
CA ALA A 217 3.62 23.13 -0.19
C ALA A 217 2.40 22.28 0.23
N ASP A 218 2.63 21.28 1.09
CA ASP A 218 1.61 20.33 1.55
C ASP A 218 0.37 21.01 2.11
N VAL A 219 0.56 22.05 2.91
CA VAL A 219 -0.53 22.79 3.55
C VAL A 219 -1.53 23.36 2.55
N SER A 220 -1.08 23.75 1.35
CA SER A 220 -1.95 24.33 0.32
C SER A 220 -2.76 23.29 -0.47
N THR A 221 -2.39 22.02 -0.40
CA THR A 221 -3.07 20.93 -1.13
C THR A 221 -4.43 20.59 -0.54
N LEU A 222 -4.58 20.71 0.78
CA LEU A 222 -5.80 20.35 1.50
C LEU A 222 -7.01 21.15 1.02
N LYS A 223 -6.87 22.45 0.88
CA LYS A 223 -7.96 23.34 0.42
C LYS A 223 -8.52 22.92 -0.94
N ASN A 224 -7.64 22.55 -1.88
CA ASN A 224 -8.06 22.05 -3.19
C ASN A 224 -8.75 20.70 -3.09
N THR A 225 -8.24 19.81 -2.24
CA THR A 225 -8.82 18.49 -2.01
C THR A 225 -10.23 18.59 -1.42
N VAL A 226 -10.43 19.41 -0.39
CA VAL A 226 -11.76 19.65 0.21
C VAL A 226 -12.76 20.21 -0.82
N LYS A 227 -12.35 21.17 -1.65
CA LYS A 227 -13.20 21.70 -2.73
C LYS A 227 -13.59 20.63 -3.75
N LYS A 228 -12.65 19.77 -4.15
CA LYS A 228 -12.92 18.66 -5.08
C LYS A 228 -13.87 17.63 -4.45
N MET A 229 -13.67 17.25 -3.20
CA MET A 229 -14.57 16.35 -2.48
C MET A 229 -15.99 16.89 -2.44
N LYS A 230 -16.16 18.17 -2.08
CA LYS A 230 -17.45 18.85 -2.06
C LYS A 230 -18.10 18.90 -3.45
N ALA A 231 -17.34 19.20 -4.50
CA ALA A 231 -17.81 19.21 -5.88
C ALA A 231 -18.26 17.83 -6.37
N GLN A 232 -17.69 16.77 -5.82
CA GLN A 232 -18.06 15.37 -6.11
C GLN A 232 -19.22 14.86 -5.23
N GLY A 233 -19.81 15.72 -4.40
CA GLY A 233 -20.94 15.35 -3.55
C GLY A 233 -20.58 14.53 -2.32
N ILE A 234 -19.28 14.40 -1.98
CA ILE A 234 -18.85 13.71 -0.77
C ILE A 234 -19.18 14.61 0.42
N ARG A 235 -20.01 14.10 1.33
CA ARG A 235 -20.51 14.82 2.50
C ARG A 235 -20.57 13.90 3.71
N ASN A 236 -20.73 14.49 4.91
CA ASN A 236 -20.95 13.74 6.16
C ASN A 236 -19.79 12.80 6.53
N TYR A 237 -18.55 13.26 6.41
CA TYR A 237 -17.37 12.52 6.81
C TYR A 237 -16.54 13.28 7.84
N THR A 238 -15.77 12.55 8.62
CA THR A 238 -14.74 13.09 9.51
C THR A 238 -13.38 12.98 8.82
N LEU A 239 -12.65 14.09 8.70
CA LEU A 239 -11.34 14.12 8.06
C LEU A 239 -10.22 14.07 9.12
N ILE A 240 -9.37 13.06 9.04
CA ILE A 240 -8.19 12.89 9.90
C ILE A 240 -6.95 13.34 9.13
N MET A 241 -6.14 14.20 9.73
CA MET A 241 -4.99 14.81 9.05
C MET A 241 -3.77 14.88 9.96
N ASP A 242 -2.59 14.99 9.35
CA ASP A 242 -1.35 15.26 10.09
C ASP A 242 -1.18 16.79 10.33
N ARG A 243 -0.30 17.10 11.27
CA ARG A 243 0.05 18.47 11.68
C ARG A 243 0.55 19.36 10.53
N VAL A 244 1.14 18.79 9.50
CA VAL A 244 1.64 19.56 8.34
C VAL A 244 0.55 20.31 7.61
N PHE A 245 -0.71 19.88 7.72
CA PHE A 245 -1.87 20.52 7.11
C PHE A 245 -2.51 21.61 7.97
N PHE A 246 -2.00 21.80 9.17
CA PHE A 246 -2.54 22.79 10.09
C PHE A 246 -2.14 24.22 9.70
N SER A 247 -3.11 25.01 9.31
CA SER A 247 -3.01 26.47 9.13
C SER A 247 -4.35 27.12 9.43
N THR A 248 -4.33 28.42 9.75
CA THR A 248 -5.57 29.18 9.97
C THR A 248 -6.49 29.08 8.76
N ASP A 249 -5.96 29.29 7.54
CA ASP A 249 -6.73 29.24 6.30
C ASP A 249 -7.37 27.86 6.04
N ASN A 250 -6.68 26.77 6.34
CA ASN A 250 -7.23 25.42 6.19
C ASN A 250 -8.33 25.14 7.21
N ILE A 251 -8.17 25.61 8.45
CA ILE A 251 -9.20 25.50 9.50
C ILE A 251 -10.44 26.29 9.07
N GLU A 252 -10.29 27.51 8.61
CA GLU A 252 -11.40 28.35 8.12
C GLU A 252 -12.13 27.71 6.94
N GLU A 253 -11.40 27.16 5.96
CA GLU A 253 -12.01 26.44 4.82
C GLU A 253 -12.83 25.22 5.28
N MET A 254 -12.28 24.41 6.20
CA MET A 254 -12.98 23.23 6.72
C MET A 254 -14.21 23.60 7.55
N VAL A 255 -14.10 24.65 8.37
CA VAL A 255 -15.22 25.16 9.17
C VAL A 255 -16.31 25.71 8.25
N SER A 256 -15.95 26.49 7.23
CA SER A 256 -16.90 27.05 6.26
C SER A 256 -17.56 25.97 5.38
N ALA A 257 -16.89 24.84 5.19
CA ALA A 257 -17.41 23.68 4.49
C ALA A 257 -18.27 22.76 5.38
N ASP A 258 -18.45 23.11 6.65
CA ASP A 258 -19.18 22.33 7.68
C ASP A 258 -18.65 20.91 7.89
N LEU A 259 -17.31 20.74 7.83
CA LEU A 259 -16.67 19.45 7.96
C LEU A 259 -16.34 19.11 9.43
N SER A 260 -16.54 17.84 9.78
CA SER A 260 -15.94 17.25 10.98
C SER A 260 -14.48 16.90 10.68
N PHE A 261 -13.57 17.18 11.62
CA PHE A 261 -12.15 16.86 11.44
C PHE A 261 -11.43 16.66 12.77
N ILE A 262 -10.28 15.97 12.71
CA ILE A 262 -9.30 15.84 13.80
C ILE A 262 -7.93 16.20 13.24
N ILE A 263 -7.22 17.14 13.88
CA ILE A 263 -5.92 17.62 13.45
C ILE A 263 -5.05 18.06 14.63
N PRO A 264 -3.77 17.67 14.71
CA PRO A 264 -2.85 18.23 15.69
C PRO A 264 -2.43 19.66 15.32
N PRO A 265 -2.43 20.62 16.24
CA PRO A 265 -2.00 21.97 15.95
C PRO A 265 -0.49 22.09 15.80
N THR A 266 -0.03 23.09 15.04
CA THR A 266 1.39 23.46 15.01
C THR A 266 1.76 24.27 16.26
N SER A 267 2.94 23.99 16.82
CA SER A 267 3.45 24.74 17.99
C SER A 267 3.94 26.16 17.65
N ASN A 268 3.74 26.66 16.43
CA ASN A 268 4.24 27.96 16.02
C ASN A 268 3.29 29.11 16.39
N LEU A 269 1.99 28.84 16.48
CA LEU A 269 0.99 29.84 16.86
C LEU A 269 1.08 30.18 18.35
N LYS A 270 0.89 31.48 18.66
CA LYS A 270 0.97 32.02 20.04
C LYS A 270 -0.02 31.29 20.97
N ASN A 271 -1.29 31.21 20.56
CA ASN A 271 -2.37 30.59 21.36
C ASN A 271 -2.07 29.11 21.65
N VAL A 272 -1.50 28.39 20.69
CA VAL A 272 -1.08 26.99 20.86
C VAL A 272 0.09 26.88 21.85
N LYS A 273 1.08 27.79 21.78
CA LYS A 273 2.19 27.82 22.75
C LYS A 273 1.72 28.08 24.17
N GLU A 274 0.79 29.03 24.33
CA GLU A 274 0.20 29.37 25.63
C GLU A 274 -0.59 28.17 26.18
N ALA A 275 -1.41 27.51 25.36
CA ALA A 275 -2.12 26.30 25.73
C ALA A 275 -1.18 25.17 26.18
N ILE A 276 -0.13 24.88 25.39
CA ILE A 276 0.87 23.87 25.77
C ILE A 276 1.56 24.20 27.09
N SER A 277 1.86 25.48 27.34
CA SER A 277 2.49 25.92 28.59
C SER A 277 1.57 25.78 29.80
N ALA A 278 0.27 26.05 29.63
CA ALA A 278 -0.74 25.87 30.65
C ALA A 278 -0.96 24.39 30.99
N ILE A 279 -1.05 23.55 29.95
CA ILE A 279 -1.21 22.09 30.03
C ILE A 279 -0.02 21.46 30.77
N HIS A 280 1.21 21.87 30.44
CA HIS A 280 2.42 21.27 31.00
C HIS A 280 2.46 21.23 32.50
N LYS A 281 1.84 22.19 33.18
CA LYS A 281 1.86 22.31 34.63
C LYS A 281 0.81 21.44 35.35
N ARG A 282 -0.15 20.89 34.64
CA ARG A 282 -1.33 20.25 35.20
C ARG A 282 -1.70 18.89 34.61
N ILE A 283 -1.14 18.54 33.45
CA ILE A 283 -1.59 17.36 32.71
C ILE A 283 -1.32 16.04 33.45
N ASP A 284 -0.29 15.99 34.29
CA ASP A 284 0.12 14.83 35.07
C ASP A 284 -0.59 14.73 36.45
N ASP A 285 -1.55 15.61 36.70
CA ASP A 285 -2.41 15.47 37.88
C ASP A 285 -3.20 14.15 37.81
N PRO A 286 -3.35 13.43 38.97
CA PRO A 286 -4.04 12.13 38.99
C PRO A 286 -5.48 12.15 38.45
N GLU A 287 -6.18 13.28 38.53
CA GLU A 287 -7.54 13.45 37.97
C GLU A 287 -7.62 13.26 36.45
N HIS A 288 -6.51 13.47 35.74
CA HIS A 288 -6.41 13.33 34.31
C HIS A 288 -6.02 11.92 33.85
N LEU A 289 -5.70 11.01 34.77
CA LEU A 289 -5.32 9.63 34.48
C LEU A 289 -6.47 8.85 33.83
N ARG A 290 -6.20 8.23 32.72
CA ARG A 290 -7.10 7.36 31.96
C ARG A 290 -6.36 6.08 31.55
N LEU A 291 -7.09 5.06 31.13
CA LEU A 291 -6.52 3.85 30.52
C LEU A 291 -6.94 3.80 29.05
N TYR A 292 -5.96 3.69 28.17
CA TYR A 292 -6.16 3.43 26.75
C TYR A 292 -5.41 2.15 26.36
N GLU A 293 -6.14 1.13 25.89
CA GLU A 293 -5.57 -0.20 25.54
C GLU A 293 -4.72 -0.82 26.66
N LYS A 294 -5.17 -0.65 27.91
CA LYS A 294 -4.50 -1.10 29.15
C LYS A 294 -3.23 -0.32 29.52
N GLU A 295 -2.85 0.71 28.77
CA GLU A 295 -1.71 1.58 29.10
C GLU A 295 -2.20 2.88 29.76
N PRO A 296 -1.48 3.39 30.77
CA PRO A 296 -1.83 4.66 31.42
C PRO A 296 -1.56 5.84 30.48
N LEU A 297 -2.51 6.75 30.42
CA LEU A 297 -2.47 7.97 29.61
C LEU A 297 -3.12 9.10 30.39
N PHE A 298 -2.53 10.29 30.41
CA PHE A 298 -3.17 11.47 30.98
C PHE A 298 -3.89 12.24 29.88
N VAL A 299 -5.12 12.65 30.14
CA VAL A 299 -6.00 13.31 29.17
C VAL A 299 -6.68 14.52 29.81
N MET A 300 -6.52 15.68 29.20
CA MET A 300 -7.14 16.92 29.65
C MET A 300 -7.89 17.58 28.47
N PRO A 301 -9.17 18.02 28.67
CA PRO A 301 -9.87 18.79 27.65
C PRO A 301 -9.22 20.15 27.47
N VAL A 302 -9.21 20.65 26.24
CA VAL A 302 -8.67 21.97 25.87
C VAL A 302 -9.58 22.64 24.85
N SER A 303 -9.58 23.98 24.82
CA SER A 303 -10.18 24.77 23.74
C SER A 303 -9.19 25.83 23.32
N ILE A 304 -8.96 25.97 22.02
CA ILE A 304 -7.95 26.89 21.45
C ILE A 304 -8.59 27.74 20.35
N ASP A 305 -8.37 29.04 20.40
CA ASP A 305 -8.84 29.96 19.38
C ASP A 305 -7.85 29.97 18.21
N ILE A 306 -8.34 29.64 17.00
CA ILE A 306 -7.58 29.62 15.75
C ILE A 306 -8.26 30.55 14.75
N GLY A 307 -7.65 31.72 14.48
CA GLY A 307 -8.34 32.79 13.75
C GLY A 307 -9.60 33.22 14.48
N GLU A 308 -10.72 33.22 13.79
CA GLU A 308 -12.05 33.52 14.36
C GLU A 308 -12.76 32.28 14.93
N ASN A 309 -12.17 31.10 14.80
CA ASN A 309 -12.79 29.83 15.20
C ASN A 309 -12.24 29.35 16.52
N ARG A 310 -13.13 28.96 17.43
CA ARG A 310 -12.79 28.24 18.66
C ARG A 310 -12.94 26.74 18.40
N LEU A 311 -11.84 26.00 18.57
CA LEU A 311 -11.80 24.56 18.41
C LEU A 311 -11.64 23.89 19.77
N ASP A 312 -12.43 22.85 19.99
CA ASP A 312 -12.27 21.96 21.12
C ASP A 312 -11.24 20.89 20.82
N GLY A 313 -10.70 20.29 21.86
CA GLY A 313 -9.68 19.27 21.73
C GLY A 313 -9.36 18.55 23.01
N TYR A 314 -8.38 17.66 22.91
CA TYR A 314 -7.79 16.98 24.06
C TYR A 314 -6.28 17.10 24.01
N ALA A 315 -5.69 17.40 25.17
CA ALA A 315 -4.28 17.25 25.39
C ALA A 315 -4.02 15.86 25.99
N PHE A 316 -2.99 15.23 25.50
CA PHE A 316 -2.56 13.89 25.90
C PHE A 316 -1.13 13.95 26.43
N TYR A 317 -0.84 13.16 27.46
CA TYR A 317 0.50 12.92 27.92
C TYR A 317 0.75 11.43 28.11
N ASP A 318 1.66 10.89 27.31
CA ASP A 318 2.06 9.50 27.26
C ASP A 318 3.49 9.37 27.81
N GLN A 319 3.62 8.80 29.00
CA GLN A 319 4.90 8.64 29.68
C GLN A 319 5.85 7.68 28.95
N LYS A 320 5.31 6.65 28.32
CA LYS A 320 6.11 5.68 27.56
C LYS A 320 6.72 6.34 26.30
N ARG A 321 5.92 7.15 25.62
CA ARG A 321 6.35 7.98 24.50
C ARG A 321 7.37 9.02 24.95
N GLU A 322 7.16 9.69 26.09
CA GLU A 322 8.13 10.62 26.66
C GLU A 322 9.48 9.96 26.86
N GLN A 323 9.51 8.79 27.50
CA GLN A 323 10.76 8.07 27.74
C GLN A 323 11.50 7.72 26.45
N GLN A 324 10.79 7.27 25.41
CA GLN A 324 11.36 6.95 24.11
C GLN A 324 11.93 8.20 23.41
N GLU A 325 11.16 9.30 23.39
CA GLU A 325 11.58 10.58 22.81
C GLU A 325 12.81 11.14 23.52
N ARG A 326 12.85 11.09 24.87
CA ARG A 326 13.99 11.52 25.69
C ARG A 326 15.24 10.70 25.39
N ASN A 327 15.14 9.39 25.37
CA ASN A 327 16.27 8.50 25.10
C ASN A 327 16.86 8.77 23.72
N THR A 328 16.00 8.88 22.70
CA THR A 328 16.43 9.19 21.32
C THR A 328 17.09 10.57 21.25
N PHE A 329 16.51 11.56 21.90
CA PHE A 329 17.04 12.93 21.91
C PHE A 329 18.39 13.03 22.61
N TYR A 330 18.53 12.46 23.81
CA TYR A 330 19.80 12.48 24.52
C TYR A 330 20.91 11.69 23.83
N LYS A 331 20.58 10.52 23.26
CA LYS A 331 21.54 9.75 22.47
C LYS A 331 22.04 10.58 21.28
N ARG A 332 21.14 11.21 20.51
CA ARG A 332 21.51 12.06 19.38
C ARG A 332 22.41 13.23 19.80
N LEU A 333 22.09 13.92 20.92
CA LEU A 333 22.94 15.01 21.42
C LEU A 333 24.31 14.51 21.89
N TYR A 334 24.36 13.35 22.53
CA TYR A 334 25.62 12.73 22.96
C TYR A 334 26.49 12.39 21.75
N ASP A 335 25.95 11.70 20.77
CA ASP A 335 26.66 11.34 19.53
C ASP A 335 27.19 12.59 18.81
N LEU A 336 26.36 13.65 18.73
CA LEU A 336 26.80 14.93 18.14
C LEU A 336 27.96 15.58 18.91
N MET A 337 27.92 15.56 20.25
CA MET A 337 28.99 16.10 21.07
C MET A 337 30.31 15.32 20.86
N GLU A 338 30.25 14.00 20.76
CA GLU A 338 31.43 13.17 20.48
C GLU A 338 32.01 13.45 19.08
N VAL A 339 31.13 13.59 18.06
CA VAL A 339 31.54 13.99 16.71
C VAL A 339 32.25 15.37 16.72
N LEU A 340 31.69 16.35 17.44
CA LEU A 340 32.29 17.68 17.56
C LEU A 340 33.64 17.64 18.27
N LYS A 341 33.76 16.92 19.40
CA LYS A 341 35.02 16.76 20.16
C LYS A 341 36.13 16.09 19.34
N SER A 342 35.75 15.13 18.48
CA SER A 342 36.73 14.40 17.64
C SER A 342 37.22 15.23 16.45
N LYS A 343 36.55 16.34 16.08
CA LYS A 343 36.97 17.18 14.96
C LYS A 343 38.19 18.02 15.29
N SER A 344 39.16 17.97 14.40
CA SER A 344 40.34 18.86 14.43
C SER A 344 40.11 20.06 13.53
N LEU A 345 40.26 21.26 14.08
CA LEU A 345 40.15 22.53 13.36
C LEU A 345 41.52 22.93 12.81
N LYS A 346 41.61 23.10 11.51
CA LYS A 346 42.80 23.61 10.86
C LYS A 346 42.81 25.15 10.91
N PRO A 347 44.03 25.81 10.89
CA PRO A 347 44.12 27.26 11.05
C PRO A 347 43.32 28.12 10.06
N TRP A 348 43.01 27.56 8.90
CA TRP A 348 42.23 28.25 7.85
C TRP A 348 40.69 27.99 7.91
N MET A 349 40.22 27.18 8.85
CA MET A 349 38.80 26.89 9.00
C MET A 349 38.15 27.86 10.00
N ASP A 350 37.01 28.44 9.64
CA ASP A 350 36.17 29.13 10.61
C ASP A 350 35.46 28.11 11.52
N PRO A 351 35.74 28.14 12.84
CA PRO A 351 35.13 27.19 13.76
C PRO A 351 33.58 27.26 13.77
N GLY A 352 33.03 28.47 13.56
CA GLY A 352 31.58 28.67 13.53
C GLY A 352 30.93 27.99 12.34
N ASP A 353 31.57 28.05 11.15
CA ASP A 353 31.04 27.36 9.96
C ASP A 353 31.11 25.84 10.12
N VAL A 354 32.22 25.31 10.63
CA VAL A 354 32.39 23.88 10.90
C VAL A 354 31.35 23.41 11.93
N PHE A 355 31.10 24.20 12.96
CA PHE A 355 30.07 23.90 13.96
C PHE A 355 28.67 23.89 13.33
N ARG A 356 28.28 24.94 12.59
CA ARG A 356 26.99 25.02 11.93
C ARG A 356 26.74 23.87 10.97
N ALA A 357 27.74 23.56 10.13
CA ALA A 357 27.66 22.44 9.18
C ALA A 357 27.51 21.08 9.87
N THR A 358 28.12 20.92 11.06
CA THR A 358 28.07 19.65 11.82
C THR A 358 26.80 19.55 12.65
N ALA A 359 26.50 20.58 13.44
CA ALA A 359 25.38 20.56 14.41
C ALA A 359 24.00 20.79 13.76
N LYS A 360 23.95 21.42 12.58
CA LYS A 360 22.70 21.68 11.83
C LYS A 360 21.56 22.15 12.76
N ARG A 361 20.42 21.45 12.73
CA ARG A 361 19.22 21.77 13.55
C ARG A 361 19.45 21.66 15.07
N ASP A 362 20.47 20.91 15.50
CA ASP A 362 20.76 20.67 16.92
C ASP A 362 21.73 21.72 17.51
N ALA A 363 22.25 22.66 16.70
CA ALA A 363 23.14 23.74 17.13
C ALA A 363 22.60 24.57 18.31
N LYS A 364 21.27 24.73 18.41
CA LYS A 364 20.61 25.46 19.49
C LYS A 364 20.75 24.80 20.87
N PHE A 365 21.08 23.51 20.93
CA PHE A 365 21.22 22.76 22.19
C PHE A 365 22.65 22.70 22.72
N ILE A 366 23.65 23.15 21.92
CA ILE A 366 25.04 23.00 22.25
C ILE A 366 25.70 24.39 22.42
N GLU A 367 26.40 24.55 23.51
CA GLU A 367 27.39 25.61 23.70
C GLU A 367 28.75 25.08 23.31
N TRP A 368 29.55 25.90 22.65
CA TRP A 368 30.87 25.48 22.21
C TRP A 368 31.89 26.59 22.30
N LYS A 369 33.17 26.17 22.43
CA LYS A 369 34.36 27.03 22.32
C LYS A 369 35.39 26.27 21.51
N ALA A 370 36.17 26.98 20.69
CA ALA A 370 37.32 26.40 20.00
C ALA A 370 38.60 26.76 20.78
N ILE A 371 39.30 25.76 21.27
CA ILE A 371 40.53 25.91 22.03
C ILE A 371 41.52 24.88 21.48
N ASP A 372 42.72 25.31 21.16
CA ASP A 372 43.82 24.45 20.66
C ASP A 372 43.41 23.57 19.46
N GLY A 373 42.67 24.14 18.54
CA GLY A 373 42.22 23.43 17.32
C GLY A 373 41.15 22.34 17.57
N LYS A 374 40.47 22.33 18.72
CA LYS A 374 39.43 21.38 19.09
C LYS A 374 38.18 22.07 19.61
N PHE A 375 37.04 21.43 19.45
CA PHE A 375 35.78 21.88 20.05
C PHE A 375 35.69 21.40 21.51
N HIS A 376 35.43 22.34 22.41
CA HIS A 376 34.95 22.09 23.76
C HIS A 376 33.45 22.38 23.76
N VAL A 377 32.64 21.34 24.00
CA VAL A 377 31.18 21.41 23.87
C VAL A 377 30.48 21.06 25.18
N SER A 378 29.37 21.75 25.46
CA SER A 378 28.47 21.47 26.57
C SER A 378 27.01 21.67 26.15
N LEU A 379 26.07 21.12 26.92
CA LEU A 379 24.65 21.26 26.63
C LEU A 379 24.12 22.60 27.18
N ARG A 380 23.31 23.30 26.38
CA ARG A 380 22.52 24.45 26.82
C ARG A 380 21.34 23.98 27.65
N LYS A 381 21.48 24.02 28.99
CA LYS A 381 20.51 23.48 29.96
C LYS A 381 19.08 23.94 29.67
N ASN A 382 18.86 25.26 29.50
CA ASN A 382 17.51 25.82 29.29
C ASN A 382 16.86 25.33 27.99
N ALA A 383 17.62 25.26 26.88
CA ALA A 383 17.11 24.79 25.59
C ALA A 383 16.75 23.31 25.64
N VAL A 384 17.60 22.51 26.29
CA VAL A 384 17.36 21.07 26.50
C VAL A 384 16.13 20.85 27.37
N SER A 385 16.06 21.49 28.55
CA SER A 385 14.92 21.36 29.48
C SER A 385 13.60 21.78 28.83
N HIS A 386 13.58 22.91 28.09
CA HIS A 386 12.40 23.37 27.38
C HIS A 386 11.90 22.36 26.32
N THR A 387 12.82 21.65 25.69
CA THR A 387 12.45 20.62 24.70
C THR A 387 11.97 19.33 25.38
N VAL A 388 12.68 18.89 26.42
CA VAL A 388 12.34 17.68 27.18
C VAL A 388 10.95 17.81 27.84
N ASN A 389 10.62 18.98 28.38
CA ASN A 389 9.33 19.23 29.02
C ASN A 389 8.11 19.09 28.09
N LYS A 390 8.31 19.11 26.76
CA LYS A 390 7.25 18.92 25.76
C LYS A 390 7.12 17.47 25.29
N MET A 391 8.10 16.61 25.61
CA MET A 391 8.10 15.23 25.16
C MET A 391 6.94 14.44 25.77
N GLY A 392 6.45 13.49 25.03
CA GLY A 392 5.30 12.67 25.39
C GLY A 392 3.95 13.40 25.36
N LYS A 393 3.94 14.73 25.11
CA LYS A 393 2.74 15.58 25.14
C LYS A 393 2.33 15.97 23.72
N PHE A 394 1.04 15.85 23.43
CA PHE A 394 0.47 16.29 22.17
C PHE A 394 -0.97 16.75 22.36
N ILE A 395 -1.47 17.55 21.43
CA ILE A 395 -2.85 18.05 21.42
C ILE A 395 -3.49 17.56 20.11
N LEU A 396 -4.74 17.14 20.20
CA LEU A 396 -5.61 16.93 19.05
C LEU A 396 -6.77 17.92 19.15
N LEU A 397 -6.90 18.78 18.15
CA LEU A 397 -8.05 19.66 17.98
C LEU A 397 -9.05 19.01 17.04
N PHE A 398 -10.32 19.26 17.27
CA PHE A 398 -11.37 18.71 16.43
C PHE A 398 -12.55 19.68 16.26
N ARG A 399 -13.33 19.40 15.24
CA ARG A 399 -14.68 19.90 15.04
C ARG A 399 -15.62 18.70 14.86
N GLY A 400 -16.67 18.63 15.66
CA GLY A 400 -17.60 17.49 15.77
C GLY A 400 -17.75 17.08 17.24
N GLU A 401 -18.46 15.99 17.46
CA GLU A 401 -18.66 15.44 18.80
C GLU A 401 -17.81 14.17 18.95
N PHE A 402 -16.74 14.26 19.74
CA PHE A 402 -15.84 13.13 19.98
C PHE A 402 -15.50 13.04 21.47
N SER A 403 -15.59 11.85 22.03
CA SER A 403 -14.92 11.53 23.29
C SER A 403 -13.40 11.53 23.09
N TRP A 404 -12.64 11.66 24.16
CA TRP A 404 -11.18 11.61 24.09
C TRP A 404 -10.67 10.29 23.49
N MET A 405 -11.36 9.18 23.77
CA MET A 405 -11.01 7.85 23.29
C MET A 405 -11.24 7.72 21.78
N GLU A 406 -12.38 8.18 21.31
CA GLU A 406 -12.68 8.21 19.85
C GLU A 406 -11.71 9.10 19.11
N CYS A 407 -11.48 10.33 19.62
CA CYS A 407 -10.54 11.26 19.01
C CYS A 407 -9.14 10.66 18.87
N LEU A 408 -8.62 10.02 19.92
CA LEU A 408 -7.31 9.37 19.89
C LEU A 408 -7.29 8.14 18.98
N SER A 409 -8.30 7.28 19.04
CA SER A 409 -8.41 6.09 18.20
C SER A 409 -8.48 6.46 16.72
N LEU A 410 -9.29 7.44 16.38
CA LEU A 410 -9.40 7.95 15.01
C LEU A 410 -8.07 8.54 14.53
N TYR A 411 -7.41 9.34 15.34
CA TYR A 411 -6.12 9.92 14.96
C TYR A 411 -5.03 8.84 14.79
N ARG A 412 -5.00 7.81 15.65
CA ARG A 412 -4.06 6.69 15.52
C ARG A 412 -4.31 5.86 14.26
N SER A 413 -5.54 5.85 13.74
CA SER A 413 -5.86 5.12 12.50
C SER A 413 -5.21 5.70 11.24
N LYS A 414 -4.52 6.86 11.34
CA LYS A 414 -3.82 7.45 10.19
C LYS A 414 -2.71 6.55 9.62
N ASP A 415 -2.20 5.57 10.37
CA ASP A 415 -1.26 4.57 9.84
C ASP A 415 -1.81 3.80 8.63
N VAL A 416 -3.10 3.80 8.40
CA VAL A 416 -3.69 3.17 7.20
C VAL A 416 -3.22 3.86 5.92
N VAL A 417 -3.10 5.20 5.91
CA VAL A 417 -2.60 5.93 4.74
C VAL A 417 -1.09 5.81 4.60
N GLU A 418 -0.36 5.80 5.72
CA GLU A 418 1.10 5.56 5.72
C GLU A 418 1.41 4.18 5.10
N LYS A 419 0.68 3.13 5.46
CA LYS A 419 0.76 1.80 4.82
C LYS A 419 0.41 1.84 3.33
N GLY A 420 -0.57 2.65 2.94
CA GLY A 420 -0.89 2.88 1.53
C GLY A 420 0.30 3.42 0.74
N PHE A 421 1.02 4.39 1.30
CA PHE A 421 2.23 4.92 0.67
C PHE A 421 3.37 3.91 0.61
N ASP A 422 3.54 3.10 1.66
CA ASP A 422 4.54 2.03 1.67
C ASP A 422 4.26 1.00 0.56
N VAL A 423 3.01 0.59 0.40
CA VAL A 423 2.59 -0.30 -0.70
C VAL A 423 2.85 0.33 -2.07
N LEU A 424 2.52 1.61 -2.24
CA LEU A 424 2.77 2.32 -3.51
C LEU A 424 4.26 2.40 -3.85
N LYS A 425 5.10 2.73 -2.87
CA LYS A 425 6.53 2.95 -3.09
C LYS A 425 7.31 1.65 -3.24
N ASN A 426 7.03 0.67 -2.39
CA ASN A 426 7.86 -0.53 -2.25
C ASN A 426 7.31 -1.73 -3.01
N ASP A 427 5.97 -1.88 -3.10
CA ASP A 427 5.35 -3.07 -3.68
C ASP A 427 4.89 -2.85 -5.13
N ILE A 428 4.37 -1.65 -5.45
CA ILE A 428 3.88 -1.31 -6.79
C ILE A 428 4.97 -0.65 -7.65
N GLU A 429 6.12 -0.30 -7.05
CA GLU A 429 7.27 0.33 -7.73
C GLU A 429 6.84 1.51 -8.62
N LEU A 430 6.20 2.48 -8.02
CA LEU A 430 5.35 3.47 -8.67
C LEU A 430 6.01 4.35 -9.74
N MET A 431 7.32 4.40 -9.85
CA MET A 431 7.99 5.33 -10.78
C MET A 431 8.82 4.59 -11.85
N PRO A 432 8.18 4.13 -12.93
CA PRO A 432 8.93 3.63 -14.07
C PRO A 432 9.72 4.78 -14.73
N THR A 433 11.00 4.54 -14.93
CA THR A 433 11.95 5.49 -15.54
C THR A 433 11.63 5.85 -17.00
N ASN A 434 10.67 5.19 -17.63
CA ASN A 434 10.39 5.27 -19.07
C ASN A 434 9.19 6.12 -19.47
N LEU A 435 8.47 6.72 -18.51
CA LEU A 435 7.38 7.64 -18.83
C LEU A 435 7.95 9.00 -19.25
N ARG A 436 7.36 9.59 -20.30
CA ARG A 436 7.87 10.81 -20.94
C ARG A 436 6.89 11.98 -20.96
N THR A 437 5.62 11.75 -20.62
CA THR A 437 4.58 12.76 -20.66
C THR A 437 3.78 12.80 -19.38
N ASN A 438 3.20 13.94 -19.05
CA ASN A 438 2.30 14.09 -17.90
C ASN A 438 1.06 13.18 -18.03
N SER A 439 0.51 13.03 -19.24
CA SER A 439 -0.64 12.15 -19.48
C SER A 439 -0.30 10.69 -19.19
N SER A 440 0.82 10.17 -19.73
CA SER A 440 1.25 8.80 -19.44
C SER A 440 1.50 8.56 -17.94
N LEU A 441 2.06 9.55 -17.24
CA LEU A 441 2.25 9.49 -15.79
C LEU A 441 0.90 9.41 -15.05
N ARG A 442 -0.04 10.29 -15.40
CA ARG A 442 -1.39 10.29 -14.78
C ARG A 442 -2.12 8.98 -15.03
N GLY A 443 -2.07 8.44 -16.25
CA GLY A 443 -2.68 7.14 -16.57
C GLY A 443 -2.02 5.99 -15.81
N TYR A 444 -0.70 5.99 -15.69
CA TYR A 444 0.03 5.00 -14.90
C TYR A 444 -0.37 5.05 -13.42
N LEU A 445 -0.43 6.25 -12.84
CA LEU A 445 -0.85 6.45 -11.46
C LEU A 445 -2.32 6.06 -11.22
N PHE A 446 -3.19 6.23 -12.21
CA PHE A 446 -4.57 5.76 -12.15
C PHE A 446 -4.63 4.23 -12.02
N ILE A 447 -3.85 3.49 -12.82
CA ILE A 447 -3.78 2.04 -12.72
C ILE A 447 -3.13 1.59 -11.41
N ALA A 448 -2.07 2.28 -10.97
CA ALA A 448 -1.43 2.01 -9.69
C ALA A 448 -2.38 2.27 -8.51
N PHE A 449 -3.26 3.25 -8.61
CA PHE A 449 -4.29 3.51 -7.62
C PHE A 449 -5.31 2.36 -7.52
N ILE A 450 -5.74 1.79 -8.64
CA ILE A 450 -6.62 0.61 -8.64
C ILE A 450 -5.88 -0.61 -8.04
N ALA A 451 -4.61 -0.80 -8.38
CA ALA A 451 -3.78 -1.83 -7.78
C ALA A 451 -3.64 -1.65 -6.26
N LEU A 452 -3.51 -0.40 -5.80
CA LEU A 452 -3.47 -0.06 -4.37
C LEU A 452 -4.78 -0.43 -3.68
N ILE A 453 -5.93 -0.16 -4.29
CA ILE A 453 -7.24 -0.59 -3.77
C ILE A 453 -7.25 -2.11 -3.56
N LEU A 454 -6.83 -2.89 -4.56
CA LEU A 454 -6.78 -4.35 -4.47
C LEU A 454 -5.85 -4.83 -3.34
N ARG A 455 -4.64 -4.28 -3.24
CA ARG A 455 -3.67 -4.69 -2.21
C ARG A 455 -4.09 -4.29 -0.81
N MET A 456 -4.56 -3.06 -0.62
CA MET A 456 -4.99 -2.58 0.70
C MET A 456 -6.23 -3.33 1.19
N LYS A 457 -7.19 -3.61 0.29
CA LYS A 457 -8.35 -4.44 0.64
C LYS A 457 -7.93 -5.86 1.02
N LEU A 458 -7.01 -6.46 0.26
CA LEU A 458 -6.46 -7.77 0.61
C LEU A 458 -5.77 -7.73 1.99
N MET A 459 -4.95 -6.71 2.26
CA MET A 459 -4.32 -6.52 3.56
C MET A 459 -5.35 -6.40 4.68
N LYS A 460 -6.43 -5.65 4.48
CA LYS A 460 -7.53 -5.52 5.45
C LYS A 460 -8.21 -6.88 5.69
N MET A 461 -8.54 -7.63 4.63
CA MET A 461 -9.10 -8.98 4.75
C MET A 461 -8.16 -9.93 5.52
N MET A 462 -6.85 -9.84 5.27
CA MET A 462 -5.84 -10.62 6.02
C MET A 462 -5.78 -10.25 7.50
N ILE A 463 -5.93 -8.97 7.84
CA ILE A 463 -5.99 -8.50 9.23
C ILE A 463 -7.24 -9.05 9.91
N ASP A 464 -8.40 -8.92 9.28
CA ASP A 464 -9.69 -9.38 9.81
C ASP A 464 -9.72 -10.91 10.00
N ALA A 465 -9.01 -11.66 9.15
CA ALA A 465 -8.83 -13.12 9.24
C ALA A 465 -7.61 -13.54 10.08
N GLU A 466 -6.91 -12.61 10.74
CA GLU A 466 -5.67 -12.84 11.51
C GLU A 466 -4.50 -13.50 10.72
N LEU A 467 -4.58 -13.51 9.39
CA LEU A 467 -3.55 -14.08 8.52
C LEU A 467 -2.26 -13.22 8.50
N ASN A 468 -2.37 -11.93 8.77
CA ASN A 468 -1.24 -11.00 8.86
C ASN A 468 -0.22 -11.37 9.96
N LYS A 469 -0.59 -12.20 10.93
CA LYS A 469 0.32 -12.75 11.95
C LYS A 469 1.29 -13.78 11.37
N ARG A 470 0.96 -14.37 10.21
CA ARG A 470 1.70 -15.48 9.58
C ARG A 470 2.24 -15.16 8.19
N TYR A 471 1.60 -14.24 7.47
CA TYR A 471 1.93 -13.89 6.09
C TYR A 471 1.98 -12.38 5.89
N SER A 472 2.94 -11.90 5.11
CA SER A 472 2.82 -10.62 4.40
C SER A 472 1.88 -10.78 3.20
N VAL A 473 1.41 -9.68 2.62
CA VAL A 473 0.60 -9.72 1.38
C VAL A 473 1.36 -10.44 0.27
N GLU A 474 2.65 -10.09 0.07
CA GLU A 474 3.52 -10.74 -0.90
C GLU A 474 3.69 -12.25 -0.64
N GLY A 475 3.90 -12.63 0.63
CA GLY A 475 4.03 -14.04 1.04
C GLY A 475 2.75 -14.84 0.78
N LEU A 476 1.58 -14.26 1.03
CA LEU A 476 0.29 -14.87 0.74
C LEU A 476 0.08 -15.06 -0.76
N LEU A 477 0.32 -14.03 -1.57
CA LEU A 477 0.18 -14.09 -3.02
C LEU A 477 1.15 -15.13 -3.63
N THR A 478 2.40 -15.18 -3.14
CA THR A 478 3.40 -16.17 -3.56
C THR A 478 2.98 -17.60 -3.20
N GLU A 479 2.35 -17.81 -2.04
CA GLU A 479 1.83 -19.15 -1.67
C GLU A 479 0.67 -19.56 -2.58
N LEU A 480 -0.24 -18.63 -2.88
CA LEU A 480 -1.38 -18.88 -3.78
C LEU A 480 -0.94 -19.03 -5.25
N GLU A 481 0.12 -18.34 -5.70
CA GLU A 481 0.66 -18.47 -7.08
C GLU A 481 1.01 -19.91 -7.45
N LYS A 482 1.29 -20.77 -6.49
CA LYS A 482 1.57 -22.20 -6.71
C LYS A 482 0.35 -22.96 -7.23
N ILE A 483 -0.87 -22.45 -7.04
CA ILE A 483 -2.09 -23.04 -7.58
C ILE A 483 -2.18 -22.66 -9.05
N LYS A 484 -2.11 -23.66 -9.92
CA LYS A 484 -2.15 -23.49 -11.38
C LYS A 484 -3.36 -24.18 -11.99
N ILE A 485 -3.80 -23.69 -13.13
CA ILE A 485 -4.80 -24.37 -13.96
C ILE A 485 -4.10 -24.98 -15.17
N MET A 486 -4.30 -26.27 -15.36
CA MET A 486 -3.85 -27.00 -16.53
C MET A 486 -5.00 -27.09 -17.52
N VAL A 487 -4.78 -26.62 -18.74
CA VAL A 487 -5.74 -26.75 -19.86
C VAL A 487 -5.33 -27.94 -20.70
N LEU A 488 -6.17 -28.96 -20.75
CA LEU A 488 -5.94 -30.18 -21.54
C LEU A 488 -6.26 -29.94 -23.02
N PRO A 489 -5.78 -30.81 -23.93
CA PRO A 489 -6.07 -30.74 -25.37
C PRO A 489 -7.58 -30.74 -25.72
N ASN A 490 -8.39 -31.40 -24.91
CA ASN A 490 -9.86 -31.45 -25.03
C ASN A 490 -10.55 -30.18 -24.50
N GLY A 491 -9.80 -29.19 -23.99
CA GLY A 491 -10.33 -27.96 -23.41
C GLY A 491 -10.74 -28.07 -21.93
N GLU A 492 -10.62 -29.26 -21.32
CA GLU A 492 -10.88 -29.44 -19.89
C GLU A 492 -9.85 -28.69 -19.05
N LYS A 493 -10.30 -28.02 -17.99
CA LYS A 493 -9.46 -27.29 -17.03
C LYS A 493 -9.33 -28.11 -15.75
N ILE A 494 -8.10 -28.36 -15.31
CA ILE A 494 -7.80 -29.11 -14.09
C ILE A 494 -6.94 -28.20 -13.19
N THR A 495 -7.40 -27.94 -11.96
CA THR A 495 -6.60 -27.25 -10.96
C THR A 495 -5.54 -28.19 -10.37
N THR A 496 -4.35 -27.67 -10.10
CA THR A 496 -3.32 -28.43 -9.37
C THR A 496 -3.80 -28.75 -7.97
N GLU A 497 -3.18 -29.74 -7.31
CA GLU A 497 -3.50 -30.07 -5.93
C GLU A 497 -3.32 -28.83 -5.03
N ILE A 498 -4.33 -28.55 -4.22
CA ILE A 498 -4.34 -27.46 -3.25
C ILE A 498 -3.79 -27.98 -1.93
N SER A 499 -2.65 -27.49 -1.49
CA SER A 499 -2.01 -27.85 -0.23
C SER A 499 -2.87 -27.42 0.98
N LYS A 500 -2.61 -28.02 2.15
CA LYS A 500 -3.30 -27.64 3.39
C LYS A 500 -3.16 -26.14 3.71
N ARG A 501 -1.97 -25.57 3.51
CA ARG A 501 -1.71 -24.12 3.74
C ARG A 501 -2.53 -23.23 2.82
N GLN A 502 -2.60 -23.58 1.54
CA GLN A 502 -3.39 -22.83 0.55
C GLN A 502 -4.88 -22.91 0.88
N ARG A 503 -5.37 -24.08 1.29
CA ARG A 503 -6.77 -24.27 1.71
C ARG A 503 -7.10 -23.41 2.94
N GLU A 504 -6.23 -23.40 3.95
CA GLU A 504 -6.39 -22.54 5.13
C GLU A 504 -6.50 -21.04 4.74
N ILE A 505 -5.72 -20.56 3.76
CA ILE A 505 -5.81 -19.19 3.27
C ILE A 505 -7.13 -18.95 2.54
N ILE A 506 -7.51 -19.86 1.63
CA ILE A 506 -8.73 -19.76 0.82
C ILE A 506 -9.96 -19.73 1.73
N ASP A 507 -10.03 -20.66 2.70
CA ASP A 507 -11.15 -20.76 3.64
C ASP A 507 -11.23 -19.52 4.54
N ALA A 508 -10.10 -19.05 5.07
CA ALA A 508 -10.04 -17.87 5.94
C ALA A 508 -10.45 -16.57 5.23
N LEU A 509 -10.19 -16.46 3.92
CA LEU A 509 -10.60 -15.32 3.11
C LEU A 509 -11.96 -15.53 2.42
N HIS A 510 -12.69 -16.62 2.73
CA HIS A 510 -13.98 -16.98 2.16
C HIS A 510 -14.00 -16.97 0.62
N MET A 511 -12.98 -17.59 0.01
CA MET A 511 -12.81 -17.66 -1.44
C MET A 511 -13.16 -19.05 -2.00
N CYS A 512 -13.51 -19.09 -3.29
CA CYS A 512 -13.61 -20.31 -4.08
C CYS A 512 -12.40 -20.39 -5.03
N ALA A 513 -11.61 -21.47 -4.95
CA ALA A 513 -10.43 -21.66 -5.80
C ALA A 513 -10.64 -22.78 -6.85
#